data_acd46b468c9d1d2f5f383156245d7e2e
#
_entry.id   acd46b468c9d1d2f5f383156245d7e2e
#
_cell.length_a   1.000
_cell.length_b   1.000
_cell.length_c   1.000
_cell.angle_alpha   90.00
_cell.angle_beta   90.00
_cell.angle_gamma   90.00
#
_symmetry.space_group_name_H-M   'P 1'
#
loop_
_entity.id
_entity.type
_entity.pdbx_description
1 polymer ?
#
loop_
_entity_poly.entity_id
_entity_poly.type
_entity_poly.pdbx_seq_one_letter_code
_entity_poly.pdbx_strand_id
1 'polypeptide(L)'
;DPTETKQDDADIVLPSVDFETLRENGPDIIGWLSLPDTVLNYPVTQTDNNEYYLNHLYDGTYNKVGCLFADYENRADFSDRNTIIYGHNMRDGSMFALLNRYDEQSYFDTHRQMYLVTPKGGYVMEIFAAFAAKPEESGSETSPWQLSWKDDGAYTTWLTAMKERSAVESDVTVTCSDKVLTLSTCTPGGTGRFLVMGKLVKVDNEI
;
A
#
# COMPACT_ATOMS: atom_id res chain seq x y z
N ASP A 1 30.92 -12.79 -21.57
CA ASP A 1 30.06 -11.60 -21.47
C ASP A 1 28.73 -12.03 -20.87
N PRO A 2 28.36 -11.54 -19.68
CA PRO A 2 27.01 -11.71 -19.17
C PRO A 2 26.13 -10.66 -19.85
N THR A 3 25.23 -11.11 -20.70
CA THR A 3 24.16 -10.32 -21.26
C THR A 3 23.25 -9.85 -20.11
N GLU A 4 23.33 -8.56 -19.77
CA GLU A 4 22.32 -7.86 -19.01
C GLU A 4 20.99 -8.00 -19.78
N THR A 5 20.09 -8.80 -19.29
CA THR A 5 18.69 -8.76 -19.67
C THR A 5 18.11 -7.45 -19.12
N LYS A 6 18.10 -6.40 -19.96
CA LYS A 6 17.23 -5.26 -19.78
C LYS A 6 15.82 -5.82 -19.74
N GLN A 7 15.19 -5.71 -18.58
CA GLN A 7 13.74 -5.86 -18.44
C GLN A 7 13.15 -4.77 -19.33
N ASP A 8 12.35 -5.16 -20.32
CA ASP A 8 11.64 -4.25 -21.20
C ASP A 8 10.87 -3.27 -20.31
N ASP A 9 11.19 -1.96 -20.43
CA ASP A 9 10.34 -0.86 -20.00
C ASP A 9 9.06 -0.89 -20.87
N ALA A 10 8.19 -1.85 -20.60
CA ALA A 10 6.82 -1.75 -21.08
C ALA A 10 6.28 -0.44 -20.47
N ASP A 11 5.82 0.47 -21.33
CA ASP A 11 5.28 1.76 -20.94
C ASP A 11 4.30 1.57 -19.77
N ILE A 12 4.66 2.03 -18.58
CA ILE A 12 3.81 1.95 -17.39
C ILE A 12 2.61 2.85 -17.64
N VAL A 13 1.44 2.24 -17.85
CA VAL A 13 0.19 2.96 -18.05
C VAL A 13 -0.56 3.04 -16.72
N LEU A 14 -0.47 4.19 -16.09
CA LEU A 14 -1.24 4.47 -14.88
C LEU A 14 -2.72 4.71 -15.24
N PRO A 15 -3.66 4.34 -14.35
CA PRO A 15 -5.06 4.70 -14.53
C PRO A 15 -5.22 6.23 -14.54
N SER A 16 -6.03 6.75 -15.46
CA SER A 16 -6.44 8.16 -15.44
C SER A 16 -7.53 8.35 -14.37
N VAL A 17 -7.32 9.30 -13.46
CA VAL A 17 -8.22 9.58 -12.34
C VAL A 17 -8.55 11.07 -12.29
N ASP A 18 -9.81 11.42 -12.46
CA ASP A 18 -10.31 12.79 -12.31
C ASP A 18 -10.65 13.06 -10.84
N PHE A 19 -9.65 13.55 -10.10
CA PHE A 19 -9.81 13.88 -8.68
C PHE A 19 -10.73 15.06 -8.42
N GLU A 20 -10.89 15.97 -9.36
CA GLU A 20 -11.80 17.12 -9.22
C GLU A 20 -13.24 16.62 -9.13
N THR A 21 -13.67 15.86 -10.13
CA THR A 21 -15.01 15.25 -10.14
C THR A 21 -15.24 14.28 -8.99
N LEU A 22 -14.23 13.43 -8.66
CA LEU A 22 -14.37 12.47 -7.56
C LEU A 22 -14.57 13.15 -6.20
N ARG A 23 -13.92 14.28 -5.95
CA ARG A 23 -13.99 15.02 -4.69
C ARG A 23 -15.28 15.80 -4.50
N GLU A 24 -16.06 16.01 -5.54
CA GLU A 24 -17.40 16.57 -5.40
C GLU A 24 -18.30 15.72 -4.49
N ASN A 25 -18.16 14.39 -4.54
CA ASN A 25 -18.91 13.44 -3.72
C ASN A 25 -18.08 12.76 -2.61
N GLY A 26 -16.75 12.81 -2.71
CA GLY A 26 -15.81 12.19 -1.77
C GLY A 26 -14.68 13.16 -1.41
N PRO A 27 -14.94 14.19 -0.58
CA PRO A 27 -13.95 15.25 -0.30
C PRO A 27 -12.66 14.74 0.36
N ASP A 28 -12.74 13.60 1.02
CA ASP A 28 -11.62 12.99 1.74
C ASP A 28 -10.76 12.06 0.86
N ILE A 29 -11.03 11.96 -0.45
CA ILE A 29 -10.22 11.16 -1.36
C ILE A 29 -8.86 11.83 -1.56
N ILE A 30 -7.79 11.10 -1.21
CA ILE A 30 -6.39 11.54 -1.33
C ILE A 30 -5.62 10.82 -2.42
N GLY A 31 -6.11 9.67 -2.89
CA GLY A 31 -5.45 8.86 -3.91
C GLY A 31 -6.35 7.78 -4.47
N TRP A 32 -5.80 7.03 -5.41
CA TRP A 32 -6.41 5.88 -6.05
C TRP A 32 -5.39 4.74 -6.13
N LEU A 33 -5.72 3.58 -5.55
CA LEU A 33 -4.86 2.41 -5.54
C LEU A 33 -5.41 1.33 -6.46
N SER A 34 -4.57 0.77 -7.31
CA SER A 34 -4.96 -0.30 -8.22
C SER A 34 -3.87 -1.37 -8.39
N LEU A 35 -4.31 -2.59 -8.64
CA LEU A 35 -3.49 -3.70 -9.09
C LEU A 35 -4.08 -4.20 -10.42
N PRO A 36 -3.36 -4.08 -11.54
CA PRO A 36 -3.84 -4.49 -12.85
C PRO A 36 -4.37 -5.94 -12.86
N ASP A 37 -5.37 -6.18 -13.70
CA ASP A 37 -6.00 -7.48 -13.91
C ASP A 37 -6.63 -8.11 -12.66
N THR A 38 -6.91 -7.29 -11.62
CA THR A 38 -7.55 -7.72 -10.38
C THR A 38 -8.74 -6.83 -9.99
N VAL A 39 -9.41 -7.20 -8.89
CA VAL A 39 -10.50 -6.41 -8.30
C VAL A 39 -10.01 -5.18 -7.53
N LEU A 40 -8.71 -5.07 -7.23
CA LEU A 40 -8.16 -3.93 -6.49
C LEU A 40 -8.07 -2.71 -7.41
N ASN A 41 -9.07 -1.85 -7.28
CA ASN A 41 -9.18 -0.60 -8.04
C ASN A 41 -10.12 0.35 -7.29
N TYR A 42 -9.58 1.03 -6.26
CA TYR A 42 -10.37 1.77 -5.27
C TYR A 42 -9.78 3.14 -4.94
N PRO A 43 -10.65 4.11 -4.59
CA PRO A 43 -10.22 5.35 -3.96
C PRO A 43 -9.57 5.06 -2.59
N VAL A 44 -8.60 5.89 -2.25
CA VAL A 44 -7.99 5.95 -0.91
C VAL A 44 -8.45 7.25 -0.25
N THR A 45 -9.04 7.14 0.91
CA THR A 45 -9.55 8.27 1.70
C THR A 45 -8.67 8.54 2.91
N GLN A 46 -8.87 9.67 3.58
CA GLN A 46 -8.26 9.97 4.88
C GLN A 46 -9.13 10.95 5.65
N THR A 47 -9.32 10.67 6.96
CA THR A 47 -9.94 11.61 7.92
C THR A 47 -9.00 11.86 9.09
N ASP A 48 -9.52 12.43 10.16
CA ASP A 48 -8.83 12.68 11.43
C ASP A 48 -8.79 11.47 12.38
N ASN A 49 -9.22 10.29 11.92
CA ASN A 49 -9.21 9.05 12.71
C ASN A 49 -9.17 7.80 11.81
N ASN A 50 -8.83 6.63 12.39
CA ASN A 50 -8.77 5.35 11.71
C ASN A 50 -10.05 4.49 11.84
N GLU A 51 -11.18 5.08 12.25
CA GLU A 51 -12.42 4.34 12.52
C GLU A 51 -13.52 4.62 11.50
N TYR A 52 -13.61 5.85 11.01
CA TYR A 52 -14.71 6.31 10.18
C TYR A 52 -14.89 5.45 8.91
N TYR A 53 -13.82 5.25 8.14
CA TYR A 53 -13.86 4.50 6.88
C TYR A 53 -13.85 2.98 7.04
N LEU A 54 -13.85 2.47 8.27
CA LEU A 54 -14.14 1.05 8.52
C LEU A 54 -15.57 0.65 8.14
N ASN A 55 -16.50 1.62 8.15
CA ASN A 55 -17.91 1.37 7.87
C ASN A 55 -18.62 2.53 7.14
N HIS A 56 -17.86 3.32 6.38
CA HIS A 56 -18.40 4.33 5.47
C HIS A 56 -17.71 4.22 4.11
N LEU A 57 -18.47 4.44 3.03
CA LEU A 57 -17.94 4.58 1.69
C LEU A 57 -17.28 5.97 1.53
N TYR A 58 -16.56 6.16 0.42
CA TYR A 58 -15.87 7.42 0.12
C TYR A 58 -16.77 8.65 0.07
N ASP A 59 -18.08 8.48 -0.15
CA ASP A 59 -19.09 9.53 -0.17
C ASP A 59 -19.73 9.79 1.21
N GLY A 60 -19.25 9.14 2.25
CA GLY A 60 -19.79 9.24 3.61
C GLY A 60 -21.00 8.36 3.88
N THR A 61 -21.47 7.57 2.91
CA THR A 61 -22.59 6.65 3.12
C THR A 61 -22.18 5.50 4.03
N TYR A 62 -22.98 5.22 5.08
CA TYR A 62 -22.74 4.07 5.96
C TYR A 62 -22.84 2.76 5.18
N ASN A 63 -21.77 1.97 5.23
CA ASN A 63 -21.70 0.64 4.62
C ASN A 63 -20.61 -0.19 5.30
N LYS A 64 -20.94 -1.41 5.75
CA LYS A 64 -19.99 -2.32 6.43
C LYS A 64 -18.78 -2.74 5.59
N VAL A 65 -18.82 -2.53 4.29
CA VAL A 65 -17.67 -2.77 3.39
C VAL A 65 -16.56 -1.75 3.64
N GLY A 66 -16.93 -0.52 4.08
CA GLY A 66 -15.98 0.55 4.30
C GLY A 66 -15.33 1.04 3.00
N CYS A 67 -14.20 1.71 3.15
CA CYS A 67 -13.36 2.20 2.07
C CYS A 67 -11.88 1.88 2.38
N LEU A 68 -10.98 1.97 1.40
CA LEU A 68 -9.55 2.03 1.70
C LEU A 68 -9.24 3.40 2.30
N PHE A 69 -8.46 3.42 3.38
CA PHE A 69 -8.11 4.69 4.03
C PHE A 69 -6.66 4.70 4.53
N ALA A 70 -6.02 5.85 4.39
CA ALA A 70 -4.69 6.07 4.94
C ALA A 70 -4.77 6.36 6.44
N ASP A 71 -3.70 5.99 7.16
CA ASP A 71 -3.57 6.31 8.58
C ASP A 71 -3.70 7.82 8.81
N TYR A 72 -4.48 8.22 9.82
CA TYR A 72 -4.77 9.63 10.09
C TYR A 72 -3.52 10.44 10.50
N GLU A 73 -2.49 9.78 11.00
CA GLU A 73 -1.21 10.42 11.37
C GLU A 73 -0.30 10.63 10.14
N ASN A 74 -0.58 9.97 9.02
CA ASN A 74 0.17 10.16 7.79
C ASN A 74 -0.22 11.47 7.08
N ARG A 75 0.71 12.00 6.31
CA ARG A 75 0.42 13.11 5.38
C ARG A 75 -0.36 12.63 4.18
N ALA A 76 -1.40 13.36 3.82
CA ALA A 76 -2.27 13.05 2.68
C ALA A 76 -1.57 13.05 1.31
N ASP A 77 -0.34 13.55 1.24
CA ASP A 77 0.45 13.63 0.00
C ASP A 77 1.44 12.48 -0.18
N PHE A 78 1.38 11.45 0.66
CA PHE A 78 2.26 10.28 0.64
C PHE A 78 3.76 10.64 0.77
N SER A 79 4.06 11.74 1.46
CA SER A 79 5.44 12.22 1.61
C SER A 79 6.20 11.60 2.78
N ASP A 80 5.52 10.86 3.65
CA ASP A 80 6.13 10.19 4.80
C ASP A 80 7.05 9.03 4.40
N ARG A 81 7.94 8.61 5.31
CA ARG A 81 8.79 7.44 5.11
C ARG A 81 7.99 6.14 4.99
N ASN A 82 6.91 6.03 5.74
CA ASN A 82 5.96 4.93 5.65
C ASN A 82 4.54 5.50 5.68
N THR A 83 3.79 5.30 4.60
CA THR A 83 2.37 5.60 4.56
C THR A 83 1.60 4.29 4.66
N ILE A 84 0.64 4.22 5.57
CA ILE A 84 -0.15 3.02 5.80
C ILE A 84 -1.54 3.20 5.20
N ILE A 85 -1.98 2.22 4.41
CA ILE A 85 -3.36 2.14 3.93
C ILE A 85 -4.01 0.90 4.54
N TYR A 86 -5.16 1.09 5.14
CA TYR A 86 -6.00 0.03 5.70
C TYR A 86 -7.15 -0.33 4.76
N GLY A 87 -7.55 -1.59 4.80
CA GLY A 87 -8.72 -2.08 4.07
C GLY A 87 -9.21 -3.41 4.61
N HIS A 88 -10.50 -3.68 4.46
CA HIS A 88 -11.10 -4.93 4.92
C HIS A 88 -10.66 -6.14 4.08
N ASN A 89 -10.59 -7.30 4.74
CA ASN A 89 -10.51 -8.60 4.09
C ASN A 89 -11.93 -9.14 3.89
N MET A 90 -12.50 -8.85 2.74
CA MET A 90 -13.88 -9.22 2.44
C MET A 90 -13.99 -10.66 1.94
N ARG A 91 -15.05 -11.37 2.38
CA ARG A 91 -15.28 -12.78 1.99
C ARG A 91 -15.59 -12.97 0.50
N ASP A 92 -16.12 -11.93 -0.14
CA ASP A 92 -16.41 -11.93 -1.58
C ASP A 92 -15.18 -11.65 -2.45
N GLY A 93 -14.00 -11.49 -1.82
CA GLY A 93 -12.73 -11.21 -2.51
C GLY A 93 -12.48 -9.74 -2.81
N SER A 94 -13.39 -8.83 -2.45
CA SER A 94 -13.22 -7.39 -2.65
C SER A 94 -12.30 -6.74 -1.62
N MET A 95 -12.04 -5.45 -1.79
CA MET A 95 -11.17 -4.65 -0.95
C MET A 95 -9.74 -5.23 -0.88
N PHE A 96 -9.19 -5.45 0.32
CA PHE A 96 -7.86 -6.01 0.52
C PHE A 96 -7.82 -7.54 0.70
N ALA A 97 -8.88 -8.25 0.35
CA ALA A 97 -8.90 -9.71 0.46
C ALA A 97 -7.76 -10.38 -0.32
N LEU A 98 -7.42 -9.84 -1.51
CA LEU A 98 -6.36 -10.38 -2.35
C LEU A 98 -4.94 -10.25 -1.76
N LEU A 99 -4.72 -9.35 -0.79
CA LEU A 99 -3.39 -9.20 -0.18
C LEU A 99 -2.91 -10.48 0.51
N ASN A 100 -3.83 -11.30 1.03
CA ASN A 100 -3.48 -12.58 1.64
C ASN A 100 -2.88 -13.60 0.65
N ARG A 101 -3.00 -13.36 -0.66
CA ARG A 101 -2.39 -14.23 -1.68
C ARG A 101 -0.88 -13.97 -1.86
N TYR A 102 -0.38 -12.86 -1.33
CA TYR A 102 1.05 -12.55 -1.33
C TYR A 102 1.86 -13.37 -0.32
N ASP A 103 1.27 -14.35 0.36
CA ASP A 103 2.01 -15.41 1.05
C ASP A 103 2.53 -16.49 0.09
N GLU A 104 2.06 -16.49 -1.18
CA GLU A 104 2.47 -17.40 -2.23
C GLU A 104 3.43 -16.71 -3.22
N GLN A 105 4.65 -17.25 -3.38
CA GLN A 105 5.66 -16.73 -4.33
C GLN A 105 5.12 -16.64 -5.76
N SER A 106 4.35 -17.64 -6.21
CA SER A 106 3.78 -17.68 -7.55
C SER A 106 2.81 -16.52 -7.82
N TYR A 107 2.07 -16.07 -6.79
CA TYR A 107 1.20 -14.91 -6.92
C TYR A 107 2.02 -13.62 -6.96
N PHE A 108 3.00 -13.48 -6.06
CA PHE A 108 3.92 -12.34 -6.06
C PHE A 108 4.64 -12.20 -7.41
N ASP A 109 5.13 -13.30 -8.00
CA ASP A 109 5.90 -13.28 -9.25
C ASP A 109 5.12 -12.69 -10.44
N THR A 110 3.79 -12.78 -10.41
CA THR A 110 2.90 -12.23 -11.44
C THR A 110 2.28 -10.89 -11.07
N HIS A 111 2.44 -10.43 -9.81
CA HIS A 111 1.83 -9.20 -9.30
C HIS A 111 2.83 -8.37 -8.46
N ARG A 112 4.01 -8.12 -9.02
CA ARG A 112 5.13 -7.47 -8.31
C ARG A 112 4.93 -5.98 -8.04
N GLN A 113 3.99 -5.35 -8.73
CA GLN A 113 3.78 -3.91 -8.73
C GLN A 113 2.30 -3.57 -8.57
N MET A 114 2.03 -2.50 -7.83
CA MET A 114 0.72 -1.84 -7.76
C MET A 114 0.86 -0.39 -8.19
N TYR A 115 -0.24 0.26 -8.51
CA TYR A 115 -0.24 1.65 -8.95
C TYR A 115 -0.98 2.52 -7.96
N LEU A 116 -0.34 3.63 -7.58
CA LEU A 116 -0.93 4.67 -6.76
C LEU A 116 -0.97 5.97 -7.57
N VAL A 117 -2.17 6.49 -7.83
CA VAL A 117 -2.37 7.79 -8.45
C VAL A 117 -2.82 8.78 -7.39
N THR A 118 -2.25 9.97 -7.40
CA THR A 118 -2.58 11.06 -6.48
C THR A 118 -2.83 12.35 -7.28
N PRO A 119 -3.43 13.38 -6.69
CA PRO A 119 -3.55 14.69 -7.35
C PRO A 119 -2.21 15.32 -7.75
N LYS A 120 -1.09 14.84 -7.21
CA LYS A 120 0.27 15.37 -7.47
C LYS A 120 1.09 14.51 -8.42
N GLY A 121 0.52 13.42 -8.94
CA GLY A 121 1.17 12.50 -9.87
C GLY A 121 1.01 11.04 -9.51
N GLY A 122 1.57 10.18 -10.33
CA GLY A 122 1.47 8.74 -10.20
C GLY A 122 2.73 8.10 -9.63
N TYR A 123 2.54 6.93 -9.04
CA TYR A 123 3.61 6.12 -8.47
C TYR A 123 3.40 4.65 -8.82
N VAL A 124 4.51 3.96 -9.03
CA VAL A 124 4.56 2.51 -8.96
C VAL A 124 4.98 2.12 -7.55
N MET A 125 4.24 1.24 -6.94
CA MET A 125 4.58 0.56 -5.70
C MET A 125 5.29 -0.75 -6.04
N GLU A 126 6.62 -0.78 -5.94
CA GLU A 126 7.43 -1.98 -6.14
C GLU A 126 7.47 -2.80 -4.86
N ILE A 127 6.81 -3.97 -4.85
CA ILE A 127 6.64 -4.78 -3.64
C ILE A 127 7.95 -5.44 -3.26
N PHE A 128 8.41 -5.21 -2.02
CA PHE A 128 9.64 -5.79 -1.49
C PHE A 128 9.42 -6.76 -0.32
N ALA A 129 8.24 -6.73 0.33
CA ALA A 129 7.91 -7.62 1.44
C ALA A 129 6.41 -7.85 1.56
N ALA A 130 6.04 -9.07 1.95
CA ALA A 130 4.68 -9.45 2.30
C ALA A 130 4.70 -10.49 3.42
N PHE A 131 3.96 -10.24 4.52
CA PHE A 131 3.99 -11.11 5.71
C PHE A 131 2.79 -10.91 6.62
N ALA A 132 2.53 -11.89 7.47
CA ALA A 132 1.56 -11.78 8.55
C ALA A 132 2.19 -11.14 9.80
N ALA A 133 1.43 -10.28 10.48
CA ALA A 133 1.81 -9.65 11.75
C ALA A 133 0.65 -9.67 12.74
N LYS A 134 0.99 -9.57 14.03
CA LYS A 134 0.02 -9.53 15.12
C LYS A 134 -0.22 -8.08 15.55
N PRO A 135 -1.46 -7.71 15.93
CA PRO A 135 -1.77 -6.36 16.42
C PRO A 135 -0.92 -5.94 17.63
N GLU A 136 -0.50 -6.91 18.47
CA GLU A 136 0.32 -6.67 19.66
C GLU A 136 1.75 -6.19 19.34
N GLU A 137 2.20 -6.32 18.10
CA GLU A 137 3.48 -5.78 17.64
C GLU A 137 3.46 -4.26 17.44
N SER A 138 2.27 -3.65 17.48
CA SER A 138 2.12 -2.20 17.40
C SER A 138 2.86 -1.52 18.55
N GLY A 139 3.66 -0.48 18.23
CA GLY A 139 4.46 0.26 19.20
C GLY A 139 5.84 -0.33 19.51
N SER A 140 6.22 -1.49 18.94
CA SER A 140 7.59 -1.98 19.01
C SER A 140 8.50 -1.26 17.99
N GLU A 141 9.82 -1.27 18.22
CA GLU A 141 10.81 -0.67 17.28
C GLU A 141 10.84 -1.35 15.90
N THR A 142 10.31 -2.57 15.80
CA THR A 142 10.15 -3.32 14.56
C THR A 142 8.69 -3.47 14.13
N SER A 143 7.82 -2.59 14.66
CA SER A 143 6.42 -2.55 14.27
C SER A 143 6.29 -2.24 12.78
N PRO A 144 5.53 -3.02 12.00
CA PRO A 144 5.28 -2.67 10.60
C PRO A 144 4.40 -1.43 10.43
N TRP A 145 3.74 -0.98 11.50
CA TRP A 145 2.94 0.25 11.55
C TRP A 145 3.70 1.46 12.09
N GLN A 146 5.04 1.41 12.15
CA GLN A 146 5.84 2.53 12.59
C GLN A 146 5.80 3.68 11.56
N LEU A 147 5.62 4.92 12.04
CA LEU A 147 5.48 6.11 11.20
C LEU A 147 6.69 7.05 11.29
N SER A 148 7.53 6.91 12.32
CA SER A 148 8.67 7.80 12.55
C SER A 148 9.90 7.05 13.07
N TRP A 149 11.08 7.56 12.75
CA TRP A 149 12.38 7.02 13.16
C TRP A 149 13.26 8.17 13.60
N LYS A 150 14.13 7.90 14.58
CA LYS A 150 15.06 8.91 15.13
C LYS A 150 16.09 9.40 14.12
N ASP A 151 16.51 8.54 13.18
CA ASP A 151 17.52 8.79 12.14
C ASP A 151 17.41 7.80 10.97
N ASP A 152 18.25 7.98 9.94
CA ASP A 152 18.28 7.12 8.75
C ASP A 152 18.76 5.70 9.08
N GLY A 153 19.63 5.54 10.09
CA GLY A 153 20.11 4.23 10.52
C GLY A 153 18.99 3.39 11.14
N ALA A 154 18.14 4.01 11.97
CA ALA A 154 16.98 3.35 12.55
C ALA A 154 15.95 2.97 11.47
N TYR A 155 15.75 3.83 10.47
CA TYR A 155 14.88 3.51 9.34
C TYR A 155 15.43 2.37 8.48
N THR A 156 16.74 2.37 8.19
CA THR A 156 17.41 1.28 7.46
C THR A 156 17.28 -0.05 8.20
N THR A 157 17.46 -0.05 9.52
CA THR A 157 17.30 -1.26 10.35
C THR A 157 15.87 -1.78 10.27
N TRP A 158 14.88 -0.88 10.33
CA TRP A 158 13.48 -1.25 10.18
C TRP A 158 13.18 -1.84 8.79
N LEU A 159 13.66 -1.21 7.70
CA LEU A 159 13.50 -1.72 6.33
C LEU A 159 14.06 -3.15 6.19
N THR A 160 15.24 -3.39 6.75
CA THR A 160 15.86 -4.71 6.76
C THR A 160 15.01 -5.73 7.51
N ALA A 161 14.51 -5.37 8.70
CA ALA A 161 13.65 -6.24 9.49
C ALA A 161 12.32 -6.55 8.76
N MET A 162 11.73 -5.60 8.04
CA MET A 162 10.53 -5.85 7.23
C MET A 162 10.80 -6.81 6.08
N LYS A 163 11.93 -6.63 5.38
CA LYS A 163 12.33 -7.52 4.28
C LYS A 163 12.61 -8.95 4.76
N GLU A 164 13.29 -9.11 5.90
CA GLU A 164 13.59 -10.42 6.49
C GLU A 164 12.34 -11.20 6.94
N ARG A 165 11.26 -10.51 7.23
CA ARG A 165 9.96 -11.11 7.61
C ARG A 165 9.16 -11.62 6.42
N SER A 166 9.53 -11.22 5.20
CA SER A 166 8.73 -11.51 4.02
C SER A 166 8.57 -13.01 3.78
N ALA A 167 7.34 -13.42 3.48
CA ALA A 167 7.00 -14.78 3.06
C ALA A 167 7.44 -15.06 1.61
N VAL A 168 7.74 -14.00 0.85
CA VAL A 168 8.15 -14.08 -0.57
C VAL A 168 9.52 -13.44 -0.77
N GLU A 169 10.24 -13.94 -1.75
CA GLU A 169 11.51 -13.38 -2.17
C GLU A 169 11.29 -12.26 -3.20
N SER A 170 11.92 -11.11 -2.98
CA SER A 170 11.89 -9.95 -3.87
C SER A 170 13.30 -9.42 -4.11
N ASP A 171 13.59 -9.06 -5.35
CA ASP A 171 14.84 -8.43 -5.79
C ASP A 171 14.83 -6.90 -5.61
N VAL A 172 13.71 -6.32 -5.19
CA VAL A 172 13.59 -4.87 -4.93
C VAL A 172 14.52 -4.45 -3.81
N THR A 173 15.38 -3.48 -4.11
CA THR A 173 16.26 -2.84 -3.13
C THR A 173 15.60 -1.60 -2.56
N VAL A 174 15.57 -1.51 -1.22
CA VAL A 174 15.01 -0.37 -0.48
C VAL A 174 16.10 0.25 0.37
N THR A 175 16.15 1.58 0.38
CA THR A 175 17.15 2.39 1.11
C THR A 175 16.48 3.43 2.01
N CYS A 176 17.25 4.10 2.86
CA CYS A 176 16.70 5.14 3.73
C CYS A 176 16.20 6.41 3.00
N SER A 177 16.49 6.55 1.72
CA SER A 177 15.96 7.63 0.88
C SER A 177 14.59 7.29 0.26
N ASP A 178 14.20 6.03 0.27
CA ASP A 178 12.95 5.57 -0.33
C ASP A 178 11.77 5.80 0.61
N LYS A 179 10.60 5.96 0.01
CA LYS A 179 9.30 5.98 0.71
C LYS A 179 8.62 4.65 0.55
N VAL A 180 8.01 4.20 1.61
CA VAL A 180 7.28 2.93 1.65
C VAL A 180 5.79 3.17 1.72
N LEU A 181 5.04 2.37 0.98
CA LEU A 181 3.61 2.20 1.14
C LEU A 181 3.36 0.83 1.80
N THR A 182 2.67 0.84 2.93
CA THR A 182 2.27 -0.36 3.66
C THR A 182 0.76 -0.57 3.52
N LEU A 183 0.35 -1.66 2.91
CA LEU A 183 -1.04 -2.07 2.83
C LEU A 183 -1.33 -3.07 3.95
N SER A 184 -2.35 -2.81 4.76
CA SER A 184 -2.67 -3.61 5.95
C SER A 184 -4.11 -4.08 5.95
N THR A 185 -4.33 -5.40 6.04
CA THR A 185 -5.67 -6.01 6.13
C THR A 185 -5.72 -7.10 7.17
N CYS A 186 -6.94 -7.50 7.57
CA CYS A 186 -7.12 -8.63 8.48
C CYS A 186 -6.70 -9.94 7.83
N THR A 187 -6.06 -10.85 8.60
CA THR A 187 -5.83 -12.22 8.14
C THR A 187 -7.15 -13.01 8.10
N PRO A 188 -7.22 -14.11 7.32
CA PRO A 188 -8.34 -15.03 7.43
C PRO A 188 -8.57 -15.45 8.88
N GLY A 189 -9.81 -15.33 9.39
CA GLY A 189 -10.15 -15.56 10.80
C GLY A 189 -10.01 -14.35 11.73
N GLY A 190 -9.46 -13.21 11.25
CA GLY A 190 -9.47 -11.93 11.96
C GLY A 190 -8.52 -11.80 13.16
N THR A 191 -7.63 -12.77 13.39
CA THR A 191 -6.71 -12.79 14.54
C THR A 191 -5.39 -12.06 14.31
N GLY A 192 -5.10 -11.64 13.07
CA GLY A 192 -3.87 -10.96 12.70
C GLY A 192 -4.10 -9.93 11.59
N ARG A 193 -2.99 -9.43 11.06
CA ARG A 193 -2.95 -8.58 9.87
C ARG A 193 -2.04 -9.21 8.84
N PHE A 194 -2.41 -9.08 7.57
CA PHE A 194 -1.49 -9.36 6.47
C PHE A 194 -1.05 -8.03 5.88
N LEU A 195 0.25 -7.90 5.67
CA LEU A 195 0.85 -6.67 5.17
C LEU A 195 1.55 -6.93 3.85
N VAL A 196 1.39 -5.99 2.92
CA VAL A 196 2.16 -5.92 1.68
C VAL A 196 2.85 -4.57 1.66
N MET A 197 4.17 -4.58 1.53
CA MET A 197 4.99 -3.38 1.59
C MET A 197 5.74 -3.16 0.28
N GLY A 198 5.68 -1.96 -0.23
CA GLY A 198 6.38 -1.61 -1.47
C GLY A 198 7.03 -0.24 -1.40
N LYS A 199 8.11 -0.09 -2.18
CA LYS A 199 8.77 1.17 -2.43
C LYS A 199 7.95 1.98 -3.42
N LEU A 200 7.69 3.25 -3.12
CA LEU A 200 7.04 4.18 -4.04
C LEU A 200 8.07 4.79 -4.99
N VAL A 201 7.92 4.49 -6.28
CA VAL A 201 8.71 5.08 -7.37
C VAL A 201 7.80 6.03 -8.15
N LYS A 202 8.19 7.30 -8.21
CA LYS A 202 7.42 8.29 -8.96
C LYS A 202 7.54 8.02 -10.45
N VAL A 203 6.41 8.09 -11.15
CA VAL A 203 6.37 7.96 -12.61
C VAL A 203 6.33 9.34 -13.22
N ASP A 204 7.33 9.66 -14.04
CA ASP A 204 7.43 10.92 -14.77
C ASP A 204 6.61 10.85 -16.07
N ASN A 205 5.29 10.63 -15.95
CA ASN A 205 4.40 10.78 -17.10
C ASN A 205 3.70 12.14 -16.97
N GLU A 206 3.76 12.93 -18.03
CA GLU A 206 2.84 14.06 -18.20
C GLU A 206 1.42 13.50 -18.25
N ILE A 207 0.61 13.83 -17.23
CA ILE A 207 -0.83 13.49 -17.13
C ILE A 207 -1.60 14.49 -17.99
#